data_3314ef0fc46f00a7f6389c3e8e7e805f
#
_entry.id   3314ef0fc46f00a7f6389c3e8e7e805f
#
_cell.length_a   1.000
_cell.length_b   1.000
_cell.length_c   1.000
_cell.angle_alpha   90.00
_cell.angle_beta   90.00
_cell.angle_gamma   90.00
#
_symmetry.space_group_name_H-M   'P 1'
#
loop_
_entity.id
_entity.type
_entity.pdbx_description
1 polymer ?
#
loop_
_entity_poly.entity_id
_entity_poly.type
_entity_poly.pdbx_seq_one_letter_code
_entity_poly.pdbx_strand_id
1 'polypeptide(L)'
;MKLVEIIRGETTDDETVARAFDYVLALGKLPIVVNDSRGFYTSRTFGTYVMEGAAMLGEGIPAAVIENAAVQAGLPVGPLAVLDETALSLSVHVLDQTRADFAAEGKTYEATSGELLVERMVKELKRSGRVAGGGFYDYPQGGKKQLWPELKTLFEKPGVEWNVKDIQDRLLYRQSVETARCLAEGVLTSVHDANIGSIFGIGFPGWTGGAMQFIYGQGIDAFEQRCAELAAKFGKGFGLNAEAKAAIRNFQPNY
;
A
#
# COMPACT_ATOMS: atom_id res chain seq x y z
N MET A 1 17.13 1.62 -3.27
CA MET A 1 15.87 1.49 -4.03
C MET A 1 16.20 1.45 -5.52
N LYS A 2 15.61 0.51 -6.27
CA LYS A 2 15.90 0.35 -7.71
C LYS A 2 15.00 1.21 -8.59
N LEU A 3 13.75 1.44 -8.18
CA LEU A 3 12.75 2.18 -8.93
C LEU A 3 12.93 3.70 -8.78
N VAL A 4 12.67 4.42 -9.84
CA VAL A 4 12.44 5.88 -9.86
C VAL A 4 11.11 6.13 -10.57
N GLU A 5 10.23 6.86 -9.90
CA GLU A 5 8.95 7.32 -10.42
C GLU A 5 9.14 8.71 -11.02
N ILE A 6 9.01 8.83 -12.34
CA ILE A 6 9.11 10.09 -13.07
C ILE A 6 7.71 10.69 -13.12
N ILE A 7 7.54 11.84 -12.50
CA ILE A 7 6.25 12.52 -12.41
C ILE A 7 6.09 13.47 -13.58
N ARG A 8 5.09 13.23 -14.42
CA ARG A 8 4.73 14.10 -15.52
C ARG A 8 3.68 15.11 -15.03
N GLY A 9 4.06 16.37 -14.93
CA GLY A 9 3.14 17.48 -14.67
C GLY A 9 2.38 17.89 -15.94
N GLU A 10 1.33 18.71 -15.78
CA GLU A 10 0.43 19.15 -16.88
C GLU A 10 1.16 19.82 -18.04
N THR A 11 2.24 20.56 -17.77
CA THR A 11 3.01 21.30 -18.77
C THR A 11 4.30 20.61 -19.19
N THR A 12 4.56 19.39 -18.71
CA THR A 12 5.78 18.62 -19.05
C THR A 12 5.65 18.01 -20.43
N ASP A 13 6.54 18.38 -21.36
CA ASP A 13 6.57 17.86 -22.70
C ASP A 13 7.21 16.45 -22.79
N ASP A 14 7.01 15.78 -23.92
CA ASP A 14 7.50 14.42 -24.15
C ASP A 14 9.03 14.37 -24.20
N GLU A 15 9.71 15.42 -24.70
CA GLU A 15 11.17 15.48 -24.75
C GLU A 15 11.76 15.50 -23.34
N THR A 16 11.18 16.30 -22.44
CA THR A 16 11.61 16.36 -21.04
C THR A 16 11.43 15.01 -20.36
N VAL A 17 10.29 14.34 -20.57
CA VAL A 17 10.05 12.99 -20.03
C VAL A 17 11.08 12.00 -20.57
N ALA A 18 11.34 12.00 -21.88
CA ALA A 18 12.31 11.11 -22.51
C ALA A 18 13.74 11.33 -21.95
N ARG A 19 14.16 12.58 -21.81
CA ARG A 19 15.46 12.91 -21.19
C ARG A 19 15.56 12.46 -19.74
N ALA A 20 14.50 12.64 -18.96
CA ALA A 20 14.45 12.15 -17.56
C ALA A 20 14.54 10.62 -17.51
N PHE A 21 13.85 9.93 -18.44
CA PHE A 21 13.87 8.48 -18.57
C PHE A 21 15.27 7.96 -18.86
N ASP A 22 15.94 8.52 -19.88
CA ASP A 22 17.31 8.18 -20.24
C ASP A 22 18.29 8.45 -19.10
N TYR A 23 18.11 9.57 -18.39
CA TYR A 23 18.94 9.91 -17.24
C TYR A 23 18.78 8.88 -16.10
N VAL A 24 17.56 8.45 -15.80
CA VAL A 24 17.29 7.43 -14.79
C VAL A 24 17.93 6.09 -15.18
N LEU A 25 17.86 5.71 -16.46
CA LEU A 25 18.55 4.52 -16.99
C LEU A 25 20.07 4.64 -16.84
N ALA A 26 20.65 5.79 -17.16
CA ALA A 26 22.09 6.05 -16.99
C ALA A 26 22.55 5.95 -15.54
N LEU A 27 21.66 6.22 -14.56
CA LEU A 27 21.91 5.99 -13.13
C LEU A 27 21.81 4.52 -12.71
N GLY A 28 21.54 3.60 -13.64
CA GLY A 28 21.32 2.17 -13.35
C GLY A 28 20.03 1.90 -12.56
N LYS A 29 19.02 2.76 -12.72
CA LYS A 29 17.71 2.62 -12.09
C LYS A 29 16.66 2.19 -13.10
N LEU A 30 15.50 1.78 -12.59
CA LEU A 30 14.33 1.41 -13.37
C LEU A 30 13.34 2.57 -13.35
N PRO A 31 13.14 3.30 -14.45
CA PRO A 31 12.14 4.35 -14.52
C PRO A 31 10.75 3.78 -14.77
N ILE A 32 9.74 4.40 -14.17
CA ILE A 32 8.35 4.38 -14.61
C ILE A 32 7.88 5.82 -14.78
N VAL A 33 6.90 6.04 -15.66
CA VAL A 33 6.31 7.36 -15.88
C VAL A 33 4.89 7.35 -15.35
N VAL A 34 4.57 8.33 -14.50
CA VAL A 34 3.23 8.52 -13.94
C VAL A 34 2.81 9.98 -14.06
N ASN A 35 1.52 10.23 -14.18
CA ASN A 35 0.99 11.59 -14.16
C ASN A 35 0.90 12.11 -12.72
N ASP A 36 0.98 13.44 -12.59
CA ASP A 36 0.91 14.11 -11.29
C ASP A 36 -0.43 13.83 -10.60
N SER A 37 -0.36 13.42 -9.36
CA SER A 37 -1.50 13.10 -8.51
C SER A 37 -1.06 13.09 -7.05
N ARG A 38 -1.98 13.32 -6.13
CA ARG A 38 -1.68 13.22 -4.70
C ARG A 38 -1.17 11.82 -4.33
N GLY A 39 0.10 11.74 -3.88
CA GLY A 39 0.75 10.48 -3.52
C GLY A 39 1.20 9.63 -4.71
N PHE A 40 1.05 10.11 -5.94
CA PHE A 40 1.44 9.43 -7.18
C PHE A 40 0.93 7.99 -7.24
N TYR A 41 1.69 7.06 -7.79
CA TYR A 41 1.31 5.66 -7.83
C TYR A 41 1.87 4.86 -6.65
N THR A 42 3.19 4.89 -6.47
CA THR A 42 3.83 3.97 -5.51
C THR A 42 3.45 4.29 -4.08
N SER A 43 3.41 5.57 -3.68
CA SER A 43 3.03 5.96 -2.32
C SER A 43 1.56 5.67 -2.02
N ARG A 44 0.65 5.85 -2.99
CA ARG A 44 -0.77 5.50 -2.83
C ARG A 44 -0.94 4.01 -2.57
N THR A 45 -0.36 3.19 -3.42
CA THR A 45 -0.46 1.73 -3.34
C THR A 45 0.21 1.18 -2.07
N PHE A 46 1.41 1.68 -1.75
CA PHE A 46 2.11 1.35 -0.51
C PHE A 46 1.28 1.70 0.73
N GLY A 47 0.67 2.89 0.75
CA GLY A 47 -0.20 3.33 1.83
C GLY A 47 -1.33 2.33 2.10
N THR A 48 -1.96 1.78 1.06
CA THR A 48 -3.02 0.78 1.23
C THR A 48 -2.53 -0.51 1.90
N TYR A 49 -1.31 -0.95 1.59
CA TYR A 49 -0.69 -2.12 2.18
C TYR A 49 -0.46 -1.97 3.69
N VAL A 50 0.22 -0.90 4.07
CA VAL A 50 0.63 -0.71 5.46
C VAL A 50 -0.55 -0.36 6.36
N MET A 51 -1.50 0.45 5.86
CA MET A 51 -2.69 0.80 6.62
C MET A 51 -3.65 -0.39 6.77
N GLU A 52 -3.72 -1.30 5.80
CA GLU A 52 -4.48 -2.53 5.94
C GLU A 52 -3.88 -3.45 7.01
N GLY A 53 -2.54 -3.54 7.09
CA GLY A 53 -1.86 -4.24 8.18
C GLY A 53 -2.17 -3.66 9.56
N ALA A 54 -2.16 -2.34 9.69
CA ALA A 54 -2.53 -1.65 10.91
C ALA A 54 -4.02 -1.84 11.26
N ALA A 55 -4.91 -1.81 10.26
CA ALA A 55 -6.34 -2.07 10.47
C ALA A 55 -6.59 -3.47 11.04
N MET A 56 -5.95 -4.49 10.47
CA MET A 56 -6.04 -5.87 10.96
C MET A 56 -5.59 -6.02 12.42
N LEU A 57 -4.52 -5.32 12.81
CA LEU A 57 -4.09 -5.27 14.20
C LEU A 57 -5.17 -4.66 15.10
N GLY A 58 -5.78 -3.56 14.68
CA GLY A 58 -6.89 -2.89 15.40
C GLY A 58 -8.15 -3.74 15.50
N GLU A 59 -8.38 -4.63 14.55
CA GLU A 59 -9.46 -5.63 14.57
C GLU A 59 -9.22 -6.71 15.63
N GLY A 60 -7.98 -6.90 16.08
CA GLY A 60 -7.60 -7.87 17.10
C GLY A 60 -6.80 -9.06 16.60
N ILE A 61 -6.38 -9.05 15.34
CA ILE A 61 -5.51 -10.10 14.78
C ILE A 61 -4.10 -9.93 15.35
N PRO A 62 -3.47 -11.03 15.83
CA PRO A 62 -2.13 -10.93 16.40
C PRO A 62 -1.10 -10.39 15.39
N ALA A 63 -0.26 -9.45 15.83
CA ALA A 63 0.76 -8.82 14.99
C ALA A 63 1.66 -9.84 14.28
N ALA A 64 2.10 -10.89 14.99
CA ALA A 64 2.93 -11.94 14.41
C ALA A 64 2.23 -12.70 13.27
N VAL A 65 0.91 -12.87 13.34
CA VAL A 65 0.12 -13.52 12.29
C VAL A 65 0.08 -12.65 11.04
N ILE A 66 -0.17 -11.34 11.20
CA ILE A 66 -0.20 -10.37 10.09
C ILE A 66 1.15 -10.35 9.37
N GLU A 67 2.24 -10.21 10.11
CA GLU A 67 3.61 -10.17 9.59
C GLU A 67 3.98 -11.45 8.83
N ASN A 68 3.71 -12.62 9.43
CA ASN A 68 4.01 -13.91 8.81
C ASN A 68 3.15 -14.17 7.58
N ALA A 69 1.87 -13.82 7.60
CA ALA A 69 0.98 -13.97 6.44
C ALA A 69 1.45 -13.12 5.25
N ALA A 70 1.95 -11.90 5.51
CA ALA A 70 2.54 -11.04 4.48
C ALA A 70 3.76 -11.70 3.82
N VAL A 71 4.70 -12.20 4.64
CA VAL A 71 5.91 -12.88 4.13
C VAL A 71 5.54 -14.16 3.36
N GLN A 72 4.59 -14.95 3.86
CA GLN A 72 4.09 -16.14 3.17
C GLN A 72 3.41 -15.84 1.84
N ALA A 73 2.78 -14.66 1.71
CA ALA A 73 2.22 -14.18 0.44
C ALA A 73 3.31 -13.73 -0.56
N GLY A 74 4.58 -13.65 -0.13
CA GLY A 74 5.72 -13.25 -0.95
C GLY A 74 6.11 -11.77 -0.83
N LEU A 75 5.52 -11.03 0.10
CA LEU A 75 5.93 -9.67 0.41
C LEU A 75 7.26 -9.69 1.19
N PRO A 76 8.25 -8.86 0.86
CA PRO A 76 9.61 -8.95 1.43
C PRO A 76 9.68 -8.56 2.91
N VAL A 77 8.75 -7.72 3.35
CA VAL A 77 8.68 -7.18 4.73
C VAL A 77 7.21 -7.09 5.12
N GLY A 78 6.88 -7.48 6.34
CA GLY A 78 5.52 -7.32 6.85
C GLY A 78 5.08 -5.86 7.02
N PRO A 79 3.77 -5.56 7.00
CA PRO A 79 3.26 -4.19 6.95
C PRO A 79 3.61 -3.37 8.20
N LEU A 80 3.62 -3.99 9.38
CA LEU A 80 3.93 -3.29 10.63
C LEU A 80 5.43 -2.99 10.73
N ALA A 81 6.27 -3.93 10.29
CA ALA A 81 7.72 -3.74 10.26
C ALA A 81 8.12 -2.62 9.29
N VAL A 82 7.51 -2.55 8.11
CA VAL A 82 7.85 -1.50 7.15
C VAL A 82 7.31 -0.14 7.56
N LEU A 83 6.17 -0.06 8.27
CA LEU A 83 5.69 1.18 8.90
C LEU A 83 6.73 1.75 9.87
N ASP A 84 7.32 0.90 10.71
CA ASP A 84 8.36 1.33 11.63
C ASP A 84 9.60 1.87 10.90
N GLU A 85 9.99 1.25 9.79
CA GLU A 85 11.16 1.64 9.01
C GLU A 85 10.96 2.95 8.24
N THR A 86 9.72 3.25 7.82
CA THR A 86 9.36 4.50 7.14
C THR A 86 8.99 5.62 8.11
N ALA A 87 8.96 5.33 9.40
CA ALA A 87 8.51 6.16 10.52
C ALA A 87 6.98 6.41 10.54
N LEU A 88 6.32 5.96 11.63
CA LEU A 88 4.89 6.18 11.84
C LEU A 88 4.53 7.67 11.87
N SER A 89 5.45 8.50 12.39
CA SER A 89 5.27 9.96 12.42
C SER A 89 5.12 10.57 11.02
N LEU A 90 5.78 10.01 10.00
CA LEU A 90 5.59 10.44 8.62
C LEU A 90 4.15 10.16 8.15
N SER A 91 3.63 8.97 8.44
CA SER A 91 2.25 8.60 8.10
C SER A 91 1.24 9.53 8.77
N VAL A 92 1.47 9.91 10.04
CA VAL A 92 0.62 10.89 10.75
C VAL A 92 0.71 12.27 10.11
N HIS A 93 1.91 12.72 9.73
CA HIS A 93 2.08 13.99 9.04
C HIS A 93 1.33 14.02 7.70
N VAL A 94 1.41 12.94 6.91
CA VAL A 94 0.66 12.80 5.65
C VAL A 94 -0.86 12.82 5.90
N LEU A 95 -1.34 12.16 6.95
CA LEU A 95 -2.75 12.17 7.34
C LEU A 95 -3.22 13.58 7.72
N ASP A 96 -2.44 14.28 8.55
CA ASP A 96 -2.78 15.65 8.98
C ASP A 96 -2.78 16.61 7.76
N GLN A 97 -1.83 16.47 6.82
CA GLN A 97 -1.82 17.24 5.56
C GLN A 97 -3.04 16.90 4.70
N THR A 98 -3.39 15.63 4.55
CA THR A 98 -4.57 15.19 3.79
C THR A 98 -5.86 15.79 4.36
N ARG A 99 -6.01 15.79 5.68
CA ARG A 99 -7.16 16.43 6.34
C ARG A 99 -7.22 17.93 6.06
N ALA A 100 -6.07 18.62 6.11
CA ALA A 100 -5.99 20.04 5.82
C ALA A 100 -6.34 20.37 4.37
N ASP A 101 -5.85 19.58 3.42
CA ASP A 101 -6.14 19.74 2.00
C ASP A 101 -7.63 19.53 1.68
N PHE A 102 -8.25 18.50 2.26
CA PHE A 102 -9.69 18.25 2.10
C PHE A 102 -10.52 19.40 2.70
N ALA A 103 -10.12 19.88 3.87
CA ALA A 103 -10.78 21.02 4.52
C ALA A 103 -10.67 22.29 3.66
N ALA A 104 -9.54 22.55 3.02
CA ALA A 104 -9.36 23.66 2.10
C ALA A 104 -10.27 23.55 0.85
N GLU A 105 -10.63 22.33 0.44
CA GLU A 105 -11.60 22.05 -0.62
C GLU A 105 -13.06 22.05 -0.13
N GLY A 106 -13.32 22.37 1.14
CA GLY A 106 -14.67 22.31 1.74
C GLY A 106 -15.19 20.88 1.97
N LYS A 107 -14.31 19.91 2.00
CA LYS A 107 -14.60 18.48 2.19
C LYS A 107 -14.09 17.98 3.54
N THR A 108 -14.63 16.86 4.01
CA THR A 108 -14.12 16.15 5.20
C THR A 108 -13.42 14.87 4.76
N TYR A 109 -12.20 14.66 5.25
CA TYR A 109 -11.49 13.39 5.09
C TYR A 109 -11.84 12.43 6.21
N GLU A 110 -12.37 11.27 5.85
CA GLU A 110 -12.63 10.18 6.80
C GLU A 110 -11.39 9.27 6.86
N ALA A 111 -10.64 9.36 7.94
CA ALA A 111 -9.48 8.51 8.16
C ALA A 111 -9.90 7.04 8.30
N THR A 112 -9.10 6.16 7.72
CA THR A 112 -9.28 4.70 7.82
C THR A 112 -8.93 4.20 9.23
N SER A 113 -9.43 3.02 9.60
CA SER A 113 -9.10 2.38 10.90
C SER A 113 -7.59 2.16 11.08
N GLY A 114 -6.86 1.86 10.00
CA GLY A 114 -5.40 1.74 10.03
C GLY A 114 -4.71 3.06 10.30
N GLU A 115 -5.13 4.15 9.64
CA GLU A 115 -4.60 5.49 9.88
C GLU A 115 -4.85 5.96 11.32
N LEU A 116 -6.05 5.72 11.85
CA LEU A 116 -6.39 6.05 13.25
C LEU A 116 -5.55 5.25 14.24
N LEU A 117 -5.27 3.97 13.95
CA LEU A 117 -4.39 3.16 14.80
C LEU A 117 -2.95 3.69 14.77
N VAL A 118 -2.42 4.04 13.59
CA VAL A 118 -1.07 4.63 13.47
C VAL A 118 -1.01 5.99 14.19
N GLU A 119 -2.05 6.81 14.07
CA GLU A 119 -2.17 8.07 14.80
C GLU A 119 -2.13 7.85 16.33
N ARG A 120 -2.86 6.84 16.82
CA ARG A 120 -2.84 6.43 18.24
C ARG A 120 -1.45 5.98 18.69
N MET A 121 -0.76 5.16 17.88
CA MET A 121 0.62 4.73 18.19
C MET A 121 1.54 5.94 18.42
N VAL A 122 1.46 6.95 17.55
CA VAL A 122 2.32 8.14 17.63
C VAL A 122 1.86 9.11 18.72
N LYS A 123 0.58 9.51 18.70
CA LYS A 123 0.09 10.62 19.54
C LYS A 123 -0.15 10.20 20.99
N GLU A 124 -0.64 8.99 21.23
CA GLU A 124 -0.97 8.50 22.57
C GLU A 124 0.14 7.61 23.15
N LEU A 125 0.54 6.57 22.42
CA LEU A 125 1.49 5.58 22.90
C LEU A 125 2.97 6.01 22.75
N LYS A 126 3.23 7.16 22.09
CA LYS A 126 4.56 7.75 21.87
C LYS A 126 5.53 6.83 21.14
N ARG A 127 5.01 6.00 20.24
CA ARG A 127 5.77 5.03 19.45
C ARG A 127 5.77 5.46 17.98
N SER A 128 6.84 6.17 17.59
CA SER A 128 6.92 6.83 16.28
C SER A 128 7.72 6.07 15.23
N GLY A 129 8.17 4.85 15.54
CA GLY A 129 8.92 3.98 14.64
C GLY A 129 10.40 3.82 15.01
N ARG A 130 11.15 3.15 14.13
CA ARG A 130 12.53 2.72 14.39
C ARG A 130 13.46 3.87 14.79
N VAL A 131 13.40 5.00 14.09
CA VAL A 131 14.30 6.15 14.37
C VAL A 131 14.06 6.74 15.76
N ALA A 132 12.83 6.63 16.28
CA ALA A 132 12.48 7.07 17.63
C ALA A 132 12.69 5.98 18.71
N GLY A 133 13.32 4.86 18.35
CA GLY A 133 13.61 3.76 19.27
C GLY A 133 12.52 2.72 19.39
N GLY A 134 11.34 2.92 18.81
CA GLY A 134 10.25 1.95 18.82
C GLY A 134 8.99 2.41 18.10
N GLY A 135 8.29 1.45 17.54
CA GLY A 135 7.00 1.56 16.90
C GLY A 135 6.17 0.31 17.22
N PHE A 136 5.78 -0.45 16.21
CA PHE A 136 5.23 -1.80 16.39
C PHE A 136 6.29 -2.79 16.88
N TYR A 137 7.56 -2.44 16.72
CA TYR A 137 8.69 -3.21 17.20
C TYR A 137 9.53 -2.41 18.20
N ASP A 138 10.23 -3.14 19.05
CA ASP A 138 11.34 -2.65 19.85
C ASP A 138 12.66 -2.91 19.10
N TYR A 139 13.61 -1.97 19.25
CA TYR A 139 14.92 -2.00 18.58
C TYR A 139 16.04 -1.96 19.63
N PRO A 140 16.28 -3.06 20.38
CA PRO A 140 17.30 -3.08 21.41
C PRO A 140 18.70 -2.89 20.80
N GLN A 141 19.54 -2.12 21.48
CA GLN A 141 20.91 -1.85 21.04
C GLN A 141 21.72 -3.17 20.97
N GLY A 142 22.27 -3.50 19.80
CA GLY A 142 23.02 -4.75 19.58
C GLY A 142 22.15 -6.02 19.48
N GLY A 143 20.82 -5.90 19.56
CA GLY A 143 19.88 -7.01 19.47
C GLY A 143 19.10 -7.06 18.16
N LYS A 144 18.30 -8.13 17.99
CA LYS A 144 17.35 -8.24 16.89
C LYS A 144 16.07 -7.48 17.27
N LYS A 145 15.42 -6.84 16.26
CA LYS A 145 14.10 -6.26 16.44
C LYS A 145 13.09 -7.33 16.87
N GLN A 146 12.18 -6.99 17.75
CA GLN A 146 11.12 -7.86 18.23
C GLN A 146 9.82 -7.09 18.30
N LEU A 147 8.70 -7.77 18.06
CA LEU A 147 7.39 -7.15 18.23
C LEU A 147 7.26 -6.60 19.65
N TRP A 148 6.75 -5.38 19.76
CA TRP A 148 6.51 -4.75 21.06
C TRP A 148 5.51 -5.58 21.88
N PRO A 149 5.90 -6.08 23.07
CA PRO A 149 5.07 -7.03 23.82
C PRO A 149 3.67 -6.52 24.17
N GLU A 150 3.52 -5.21 24.38
CA GLU A 150 2.24 -4.61 24.72
C GLU A 150 1.22 -4.61 23.57
N LEU A 151 1.63 -4.86 22.32
CA LEU A 151 0.68 -5.04 21.22
C LEU A 151 -0.35 -6.12 21.54
N LYS A 152 0.09 -7.18 22.19
CA LYS A 152 -0.79 -8.27 22.61
C LYS A 152 -1.87 -7.78 23.57
N THR A 153 -1.49 -7.03 24.59
CA THR A 153 -2.42 -6.52 25.62
C THR A 153 -3.34 -5.42 25.08
N LEU A 154 -2.80 -4.55 24.20
CA LEU A 154 -3.51 -3.37 23.72
C LEU A 154 -4.47 -3.66 22.57
N PHE A 155 -4.13 -4.62 21.71
CA PHE A 155 -4.83 -4.81 20.45
C PHE A 155 -5.39 -6.22 20.23
N GLU A 156 -4.75 -7.31 20.71
CA GLU A 156 -5.28 -8.65 20.53
C GLU A 156 -6.60 -8.83 21.28
N LYS A 157 -7.60 -9.37 20.59
CA LYS A 157 -8.94 -9.60 21.18
C LYS A 157 -9.19 -11.10 21.26
N PRO A 158 -9.48 -11.66 22.45
CA PRO A 158 -9.87 -13.05 22.58
C PRO A 158 -11.11 -13.36 21.74
N GLY A 159 -11.07 -14.50 21.04
CA GLY A 159 -12.21 -14.99 20.26
C GLY A 159 -12.37 -14.36 18.87
N VAL A 160 -11.45 -13.51 18.43
CA VAL A 160 -11.43 -13.03 17.03
C VAL A 160 -11.04 -14.18 16.12
N GLU A 161 -11.96 -14.57 15.23
CA GLU A 161 -11.69 -15.54 14.19
C GLU A 161 -11.00 -14.88 13.01
N TRP A 162 -9.93 -15.50 12.53
CA TRP A 162 -9.19 -15.10 11.34
C TRP A 162 -8.70 -16.32 10.58
N ASN A 163 -8.46 -16.15 9.29
CA ASN A 163 -7.75 -17.15 8.50
C ASN A 163 -6.63 -16.49 7.69
N VAL A 164 -5.57 -17.27 7.46
CA VAL A 164 -4.36 -16.76 6.77
C VAL A 164 -4.67 -16.31 5.35
N LYS A 165 -5.57 -17.00 4.65
CA LYS A 165 -5.93 -16.66 3.26
C LYS A 165 -6.61 -15.29 3.17
N ASP A 166 -7.54 -14.97 4.07
CA ASP A 166 -8.17 -13.66 4.11
C ASP A 166 -7.13 -12.55 4.39
N ILE A 167 -6.19 -12.80 5.33
CA ILE A 167 -5.13 -11.83 5.64
C ILE A 167 -4.24 -11.59 4.42
N GLN A 168 -3.81 -12.64 3.73
CA GLN A 168 -3.00 -12.55 2.52
C GLN A 168 -3.74 -11.83 1.40
N ASP A 169 -5.01 -12.19 1.18
CA ASP A 169 -5.85 -11.53 0.17
C ASP A 169 -6.04 -10.05 0.49
N ARG A 170 -6.32 -9.70 1.73
CA ARG A 170 -6.43 -8.29 2.14
C ARG A 170 -5.20 -7.50 1.73
N LEU A 171 -4.00 -8.00 2.01
CA LEU A 171 -2.76 -7.32 1.68
C LEU A 171 -2.51 -7.20 0.17
N LEU A 172 -2.82 -8.23 -0.61
CA LEU A 172 -2.60 -8.24 -2.07
C LEU A 172 -3.69 -7.47 -2.82
N TYR A 173 -4.96 -7.71 -2.47
CA TYR A 173 -6.09 -7.09 -3.16
C TYR A 173 -6.17 -5.58 -2.91
N ARG A 174 -5.84 -5.08 -1.71
CA ARG A 174 -5.79 -3.63 -1.46
C ARG A 174 -4.85 -2.91 -2.41
N GLN A 175 -3.65 -3.44 -2.60
CA GLN A 175 -2.66 -2.88 -3.52
C GLN A 175 -3.12 -2.99 -4.98
N SER A 176 -3.70 -4.13 -5.37
CA SER A 176 -4.18 -4.35 -6.74
C SER A 176 -5.39 -3.49 -7.09
N VAL A 177 -6.33 -3.32 -6.16
CA VAL A 177 -7.47 -2.40 -6.32
C VAL A 177 -7.00 -0.96 -6.48
N GLU A 178 -6.03 -0.51 -5.67
CA GLU A 178 -5.50 0.84 -5.78
C GLU A 178 -4.73 1.05 -7.08
N THR A 179 -4.00 0.03 -7.54
CA THR A 179 -3.35 0.05 -8.87
C THR A 179 -4.37 0.21 -10.01
N ALA A 180 -5.49 -0.53 -9.94
CA ALA A 180 -6.57 -0.39 -10.92
C ALA A 180 -7.21 1.00 -10.89
N ARG A 181 -7.36 1.61 -9.71
CA ARG A 181 -7.82 3.00 -9.57
C ARG A 181 -6.83 3.99 -10.18
N CYS A 182 -5.53 3.82 -9.95
CA CYS A 182 -4.51 4.67 -10.57
C CYS A 182 -4.55 4.62 -12.10
N LEU A 183 -4.85 3.46 -12.70
CA LEU A 183 -5.08 3.33 -14.14
C LEU A 183 -6.38 4.04 -14.58
N ALA A 184 -7.46 3.86 -13.84
CA ALA A 184 -8.76 4.49 -14.14
C ALA A 184 -8.69 6.01 -14.07
N GLU A 185 -7.92 6.55 -13.13
CA GLU A 185 -7.73 7.99 -12.92
C GLU A 185 -6.65 8.58 -13.85
N GLY A 186 -5.98 7.76 -14.66
CA GLY A 186 -4.92 8.20 -15.55
C GLY A 186 -3.60 8.56 -14.86
N VAL A 187 -3.44 8.23 -13.59
CA VAL A 187 -2.14 8.36 -12.88
C VAL A 187 -1.12 7.41 -13.49
N LEU A 188 -1.54 6.19 -13.77
CA LEU A 188 -0.82 5.22 -14.59
C LEU A 188 -1.43 5.19 -15.99
N THR A 189 -0.60 5.08 -17.02
CA THR A 189 -1.02 4.97 -18.41
C THR A 189 -0.61 3.64 -19.05
N SER A 190 0.06 2.77 -18.27
CA SER A 190 0.64 1.53 -18.76
C SER A 190 0.56 0.42 -17.70
N VAL A 191 0.13 -0.78 -18.09
CA VAL A 191 0.20 -1.99 -17.26
C VAL A 191 1.64 -2.38 -16.95
N HIS A 192 2.54 -2.11 -17.89
CA HIS A 192 3.98 -2.37 -17.71
C HIS A 192 4.54 -1.55 -16.54
N ASP A 193 4.26 -0.24 -16.51
CA ASP A 193 4.71 0.63 -15.44
C ASP A 193 4.04 0.29 -14.11
N ALA A 194 2.76 -0.10 -14.14
CA ALA A 194 2.05 -0.60 -12.96
C ALA A 194 2.73 -1.83 -12.36
N ASN A 195 3.10 -2.81 -13.19
CA ASN A 195 3.72 -4.04 -12.74
C ASN A 195 5.16 -3.81 -12.26
N ILE A 196 5.97 -3.07 -13.00
CA ILE A 196 7.34 -2.73 -12.60
C ILE A 196 7.33 -1.89 -11.33
N GLY A 197 6.47 -0.89 -11.26
CA GLY A 197 6.32 -0.01 -10.10
C GLY A 197 5.92 -0.76 -8.84
N SER A 198 4.97 -1.69 -8.94
CA SER A 198 4.54 -2.50 -7.79
C SER A 198 5.65 -3.43 -7.29
N ILE A 199 6.37 -4.12 -8.18
CA ILE A 199 7.42 -5.06 -7.76
C ILE A 199 8.63 -4.32 -7.19
N PHE A 200 9.19 -3.37 -7.94
CA PHE A 200 10.48 -2.76 -7.60
C PHE A 200 10.37 -1.50 -6.72
N GLY A 201 9.18 -0.89 -6.66
CA GLY A 201 8.91 0.28 -5.83
C GLY A 201 8.39 -0.06 -4.44
N ILE A 202 7.42 -0.97 -4.37
CA ILE A 202 6.71 -1.26 -3.11
C ILE A 202 6.80 -2.71 -2.66
N GLY A 203 7.53 -3.57 -3.38
CA GLY A 203 7.78 -4.94 -2.98
C GLY A 203 6.59 -5.88 -3.17
N PHE A 204 5.68 -5.58 -4.10
CA PHE A 204 4.62 -6.52 -4.47
C PHE A 204 5.24 -7.84 -4.94
N PRO A 205 4.66 -9.01 -4.60
CA PRO A 205 5.30 -10.29 -4.84
C PRO A 205 5.67 -10.52 -6.31
N GLY A 206 6.96 -10.70 -6.59
CA GLY A 206 7.48 -10.84 -7.96
C GLY A 206 6.95 -12.07 -8.70
N TRP A 207 6.58 -13.14 -7.97
CA TRP A 207 6.00 -14.36 -8.55
C TRP A 207 4.65 -14.11 -9.25
N THR A 208 3.96 -13.01 -8.93
CA THR A 208 2.69 -12.61 -9.56
C THR A 208 2.89 -11.94 -10.92
N GLY A 209 4.07 -11.41 -11.21
CA GLY A 209 4.33 -10.53 -12.35
C GLY A 209 3.94 -9.06 -12.12
N GLY A 210 3.47 -8.70 -10.91
CA GLY A 210 3.04 -7.35 -10.53
C GLY A 210 1.55 -7.23 -10.22
N ALA A 211 1.15 -6.07 -9.72
CA ALA A 211 -0.21 -5.88 -9.19
C ALA A 211 -1.32 -6.04 -10.25
N MET A 212 -1.10 -5.57 -11.49
CA MET A 212 -2.06 -5.79 -12.58
C MET A 212 -2.00 -7.22 -13.10
N GLN A 213 -0.80 -7.81 -13.22
CA GLN A 213 -0.67 -9.20 -13.62
C GLN A 213 -1.28 -10.15 -12.59
N PHE A 214 -1.26 -9.81 -11.31
CA PHE A 214 -1.99 -10.54 -10.27
C PHE A 214 -3.49 -10.58 -10.56
N ILE A 215 -4.09 -9.44 -10.96
CA ILE A 215 -5.51 -9.36 -11.34
C ILE A 215 -5.81 -10.33 -12.50
N TYR A 216 -5.01 -10.25 -13.57
CA TYR A 216 -5.21 -11.09 -14.76
C TYR A 216 -4.97 -12.57 -14.47
N GLY A 217 -4.00 -12.89 -13.63
CA GLY A 217 -3.69 -14.27 -13.22
C GLY A 217 -4.79 -14.92 -12.37
N GLN A 218 -5.57 -14.13 -11.62
CA GLN A 218 -6.77 -14.62 -10.92
C GLN A 218 -7.95 -14.84 -11.88
N GLY A 219 -7.95 -14.18 -13.02
CA GLY A 219 -9.11 -13.99 -13.89
C GLY A 219 -9.96 -12.81 -13.43
N ILE A 220 -10.32 -11.92 -14.36
CA ILE A 220 -10.96 -10.63 -14.03
C ILE A 220 -12.25 -10.83 -13.22
N ASP A 221 -13.12 -11.73 -13.64
CA ASP A 221 -14.41 -11.95 -12.97
C ASP A 221 -14.23 -12.55 -11.57
N ALA A 222 -13.29 -13.48 -11.40
CA ALA A 222 -12.95 -14.05 -10.09
C ALA A 222 -12.33 -13.01 -9.16
N PHE A 223 -11.47 -12.12 -9.69
CA PHE A 223 -10.92 -11.01 -8.93
C PHE A 223 -12.01 -10.03 -8.48
N GLU A 224 -12.93 -9.65 -9.38
CA GLU A 224 -14.06 -8.76 -9.04
C GLU A 224 -14.97 -9.38 -7.98
N GLN A 225 -15.28 -10.67 -8.11
CA GLN A 225 -16.07 -11.39 -7.12
C GLN A 225 -15.38 -11.36 -5.75
N ARG A 226 -14.09 -11.69 -5.71
CA ARG A 226 -13.33 -11.69 -4.46
C ARG A 226 -13.22 -10.28 -3.85
N CYS A 227 -13.07 -9.25 -4.66
CA CYS A 227 -13.14 -7.86 -4.20
C CYS A 227 -14.48 -7.54 -3.52
N ALA A 228 -15.60 -8.00 -4.08
CA ALA A 228 -16.92 -7.79 -3.50
C ALA A 228 -17.07 -8.51 -2.15
N GLU A 229 -16.59 -9.75 -2.03
CA GLU A 229 -16.57 -10.52 -0.78
C GLU A 229 -15.74 -9.81 0.31
N LEU A 230 -14.53 -9.35 -0.06
CA LEU A 230 -13.65 -8.63 0.85
C LEU A 230 -14.26 -7.26 1.25
N ALA A 231 -14.90 -6.57 0.30
CA ALA A 231 -15.58 -5.31 0.59
C ALA A 231 -16.74 -5.48 1.56
N ALA A 232 -17.55 -6.52 1.39
CA ALA A 232 -18.66 -6.84 2.29
C ALA A 232 -18.18 -7.19 3.71
N LYS A 233 -17.02 -7.85 3.84
CA LYS A 233 -16.48 -8.32 5.11
C LYS A 233 -15.59 -7.29 5.83
N PHE A 234 -14.78 -6.55 5.08
CA PHE A 234 -13.69 -5.72 5.61
C PHE A 234 -13.77 -4.23 5.18
N GLY A 235 -14.79 -3.87 4.42
CA GLY A 235 -15.09 -2.48 4.11
C GLY A 235 -14.76 -2.02 2.69
N LYS A 236 -15.24 -0.82 2.38
CA LYS A 236 -15.28 -0.21 1.04
C LYS A 236 -13.93 -0.11 0.32
N GLY A 237 -12.83 -0.21 1.04
CA GLY A 237 -11.48 -0.12 0.47
C GLY A 237 -11.17 -1.19 -0.58
N PHE A 238 -11.85 -2.33 -0.54
CA PHE A 238 -11.71 -3.43 -1.50
C PHE A 238 -12.64 -3.31 -2.71
N GLY A 239 -13.62 -2.41 -2.68
CA GLY A 239 -14.59 -2.24 -3.75
C GLY A 239 -13.98 -1.65 -5.02
N LEU A 240 -14.35 -2.20 -6.18
CA LEU A 240 -14.04 -1.64 -7.49
C LEU A 240 -15.23 -0.79 -7.96
N ASN A 241 -14.97 0.48 -8.30
CA ASN A 241 -15.94 1.30 -9.00
C ASN A 241 -16.00 0.93 -10.50
N ALA A 242 -16.95 1.50 -11.23
CA ALA A 242 -17.16 1.19 -12.64
C ALA A 242 -15.93 1.52 -13.51
N GLU A 243 -15.26 2.64 -13.20
CA GLU A 243 -14.08 3.13 -13.91
C GLU A 243 -12.89 2.18 -13.73
N ALA A 244 -12.63 1.70 -12.51
CA ALA A 244 -11.58 0.73 -12.24
C ALA A 244 -11.86 -0.62 -12.93
N LYS A 245 -13.11 -1.08 -12.93
CA LYS A 245 -13.51 -2.30 -13.67
C LYS A 245 -13.30 -2.15 -15.18
N ALA A 246 -13.66 -1.00 -15.73
CA ALA A 246 -13.43 -0.71 -17.15
C ALA A 246 -11.92 -0.64 -17.46
N ALA A 247 -11.13 0.01 -16.61
CA ALA A 247 -9.69 0.09 -16.78
C ALA A 247 -9.03 -1.31 -16.79
N ILE A 248 -9.37 -2.19 -15.86
CA ILE A 248 -8.85 -3.57 -15.83
C ILE A 248 -9.11 -4.27 -17.18
N ARG A 249 -10.29 -4.12 -17.78
CA ARG A 249 -10.64 -4.75 -19.06
C ARG A 249 -9.96 -4.09 -20.24
N ASN A 250 -9.93 -2.75 -20.27
CA ASN A 250 -9.35 -1.98 -21.37
C ASN A 250 -7.84 -2.14 -21.50
N PHE A 251 -7.16 -2.35 -20.39
CA PHE A 251 -5.71 -2.56 -20.33
C PHE A 251 -5.31 -4.04 -20.33
N GLN A 252 -6.27 -4.96 -20.48
CA GLN A 252 -5.96 -6.39 -20.54
C GLN A 252 -5.05 -6.69 -21.73
N PRO A 253 -3.90 -7.32 -21.52
CA PRO A 253 -3.03 -7.71 -22.65
C PRO A 253 -3.73 -8.72 -23.57
N ASN A 254 -3.63 -8.49 -24.87
CA ASN A 254 -4.02 -9.47 -25.88
C ASN A 254 -2.91 -10.53 -25.99
N TYR A 255 -3.11 -11.68 -25.40
CA TYR A 255 -2.23 -12.85 -25.54
C TYR A 255 -2.75 -13.77 -26.65
#